data_a6962477546a525a6f4c42c34e3b6c34
#
_entry.id   a6962477546a525a6f4c42c34e3b6c34
#
_cell.length_a   1.000
_cell.length_b   1.000
_cell.length_c   1.000
_cell.angle_alpha   90.00
_cell.angle_beta   90.00
_cell.angle_gamma   90.00
#
_symmetry.space_group_name_H-M   'P 1'
#
loop_
_entity.id
_entity.type
_entity.pdbx_description
1 polymer ?
#
loop_
_entity_poly.entity_id
_entity_poly.type
_entity_poly.pdbx_seq_one_letter_code
_entity_poly.pdbx_strand_id
1 'polypeptide(L)'
;MNKQRNSTSSRSRSGGARIITPPPGPNARKILARDKKVVSPSYPRDYPFVMERGRGAEVWDVDRNRYIDWAAGIAVNSTGHSHPKLVEAIQTQAEKFIHISSDYYHESMVQLGERINEIAPMKENVGVFFANSGTEAVEAAIKLARYATKRQRFIGFLGAFHGRSMGSLSFTASKYVQQERFFPTMPGVVHVPFPDPYRPVLQTYRQGDYGDAVVDYIERVIFQSILPPDEVAAVLVEPIQGEGGYIVPPPNFFPRLRAMCDKHGIILIADEIQSGVGRTGKWWAIQHWGVEPDIVCIAKGIASGVPLGLMAARQSIMKKWAPGAHGNTYGGNPIACQAALATIDLVENGMMQNAAAMGEFIMDALAEMQVRHPSMGDVRGRGLMIGVEFVQDKSTKEPAHQLREDVVHYAFQHGLIMLGCGRSTIRIAPPLMIQKPLVEEALALFEDAVTAAEKKHKML
;
A
#
# COMPACT_ATOMS: atom_id res chain seq x y z
N MET A 1 -37.41 9.65 54.42
CA MET A 1 -35.99 9.64 54.02
C MET A 1 -35.78 8.61 52.94
N ASN A 2 -35.92 9.01 51.67
CA ASN A 2 -35.75 8.13 50.48
C ASN A 2 -34.37 8.37 49.93
N LYS A 3 -33.52 7.33 49.96
CA LYS A 3 -32.23 7.32 49.26
C LYS A 3 -32.45 6.84 47.82
N GLN A 4 -32.44 7.78 46.88
CA GLN A 4 -32.33 7.47 45.48
C GLN A 4 -30.92 6.87 45.20
N ARG A 5 -30.87 5.62 44.78
CA ARG A 5 -29.69 4.99 44.21
C ARG A 5 -29.59 5.44 42.72
N ASN A 6 -28.61 6.29 42.44
CA ASN A 6 -28.20 6.55 41.06
C ASN A 6 -27.52 5.29 40.52
N SER A 7 -28.23 4.55 39.67
CA SER A 7 -27.65 3.52 38.84
C SER A 7 -27.08 4.16 37.57
N THR A 8 -25.78 4.42 37.54
CA THR A 8 -25.06 4.68 36.31
C THR A 8 -25.07 3.42 35.45
N SER A 9 -25.96 3.37 34.48
CA SER A 9 -25.98 2.31 33.48
C SER A 9 -24.74 2.45 32.61
N SER A 10 -23.74 1.59 32.81
CA SER A 10 -22.67 1.40 31.84
C SER A 10 -23.29 0.83 30.57
N ARG A 11 -23.52 1.67 29.58
CA ARG A 11 -23.76 1.21 28.19
C ARG A 11 -22.54 0.40 27.78
N SER A 12 -22.68 -0.91 27.66
CA SER A 12 -21.67 -1.78 27.07
C SER A 12 -21.42 -1.30 25.64
N ARG A 13 -20.26 -0.67 25.39
CA ARG A 13 -19.79 -0.41 24.02
C ARG A 13 -19.64 -1.76 23.32
N SER A 14 -20.49 -2.04 22.36
CA SER A 14 -20.49 -3.28 21.58
C SER A 14 -19.52 -3.09 20.38
N GLY A 15 -18.19 -3.11 20.62
CA GLY A 15 -17.16 -2.97 19.59
C GLY A 15 -15.80 -2.60 20.23
N GLY A 16 -14.72 -2.68 19.46
CA GLY A 16 -13.39 -2.20 19.83
C GLY A 16 -12.41 -3.28 20.35
N ALA A 17 -11.23 -2.83 20.80
CA ALA A 17 -10.17 -3.71 21.29
C ALA A 17 -10.55 -4.41 22.60
N ARG A 18 -10.17 -5.68 22.74
CA ARG A 18 -10.38 -6.44 23.98
C ARG A 18 -9.39 -7.59 24.11
N ILE A 19 -8.40 -7.43 24.95
CA ILE A 19 -7.45 -8.49 25.29
C ILE A 19 -7.93 -9.23 26.55
N ILE A 20 -8.26 -10.50 26.41
CA ILE A 20 -8.71 -11.38 27.51
C ILE A 20 -7.65 -12.42 27.87
N THR A 21 -6.75 -12.74 26.94
CA THR A 21 -5.65 -13.66 27.13
C THR A 21 -4.37 -12.97 26.63
N PRO A 22 -3.32 -12.79 27.45
CA PRO A 22 -2.08 -12.18 26.98
C PRO A 22 -1.54 -12.88 25.72
N PRO A 23 -1.33 -12.15 24.59
CA PRO A 23 -0.84 -12.76 23.36
C PRO A 23 0.68 -13.05 23.42
N PRO A 24 1.15 -14.21 22.86
CA PRO A 24 0.33 -15.28 22.29
C PRO A 24 -0.29 -16.16 23.36
N GLY A 25 -1.61 -16.39 23.24
CA GLY A 25 -2.32 -17.32 24.14
C GLY A 25 -2.00 -18.80 23.87
N PRO A 26 -2.58 -19.75 24.64
CA PRO A 26 -2.23 -21.16 24.57
C PRO A 26 -2.57 -21.80 23.21
N ASN A 27 -3.64 -21.37 22.52
CA ASN A 27 -4.00 -21.90 21.22
C ASN A 27 -3.07 -21.34 20.12
N ALA A 28 -2.76 -20.05 20.17
CA ALA A 28 -1.80 -19.44 19.29
C ALA A 28 -0.43 -20.12 19.38
N ARG A 29 0.10 -20.36 20.60
CA ARG A 29 1.38 -21.07 20.81
C ARG A 29 1.43 -22.43 20.13
N LYS A 30 0.35 -23.22 20.17
CA LYS A 30 0.29 -24.53 19.49
C LYS A 30 0.40 -24.40 17.97
N ILE A 31 -0.25 -23.40 17.37
CA ILE A 31 -0.23 -23.18 15.93
C ILE A 31 1.14 -22.66 15.49
N LEU A 32 1.71 -21.69 16.22
CA LEU A 32 3.04 -21.14 15.96
C LEU A 32 4.14 -22.21 16.03
N ALA A 33 4.02 -23.16 16.97
CA ALA A 33 4.97 -24.29 17.07
C ALA A 33 4.86 -25.25 15.87
N ARG A 34 3.69 -25.38 15.24
CA ARG A 34 3.49 -26.15 14.01
C ARG A 34 3.96 -25.39 12.79
N ASP A 35 3.67 -24.10 12.69
CA ASP A 35 4.10 -23.20 11.61
C ASP A 35 5.62 -23.27 11.39
N LYS A 36 6.39 -23.16 12.48
CA LYS A 36 7.87 -23.25 12.46
C LYS A 36 8.43 -24.53 11.86
N LYS A 37 7.64 -25.61 11.80
CA LYS A 37 8.11 -26.93 11.28
C LYS A 37 7.88 -27.08 9.79
N VAL A 38 6.89 -26.37 9.20
CA VAL A 38 6.40 -26.66 7.84
C VAL A 38 6.28 -25.43 6.94
N VAL A 39 6.29 -24.22 7.50
CA VAL A 39 6.20 -22.98 6.72
C VAL A 39 7.59 -22.37 6.55
N SER A 40 7.88 -21.86 5.35
CA SER A 40 9.15 -21.23 5.03
C SER A 40 9.49 -20.10 6.02
N PRO A 41 10.75 -20.06 6.53
CA PRO A 41 11.21 -18.98 7.42
C PRO A 41 11.40 -17.64 6.70
N SER A 42 11.24 -17.59 5.37
CA SER A 42 11.36 -16.35 4.59
C SER A 42 10.22 -15.35 4.85
N TYR A 43 9.09 -15.80 5.40
CA TYR A 43 8.00 -14.90 5.76
C TYR A 43 8.33 -14.09 7.01
N PRO A 44 8.35 -12.74 6.96
CA PRO A 44 8.46 -11.93 8.16
C PRO A 44 7.21 -12.11 9.02
N ARG A 45 7.42 -12.32 10.33
CA ARG A 45 6.35 -12.46 11.31
C ARG A 45 6.53 -11.36 12.35
N ASP A 46 5.85 -10.23 12.18
CA ASP A 46 6.04 -9.06 13.06
C ASP A 46 5.56 -9.35 14.49
N TYR A 47 4.45 -10.11 14.63
CA TYR A 47 3.99 -10.58 15.93
C TYR A 47 3.32 -11.95 15.90
N PRO A 48 3.19 -12.59 17.08
CA PRO A 48 2.62 -13.93 17.19
C PRO A 48 1.08 -13.90 17.15
N PHE A 49 0.48 -13.20 16.18
CA PHE A 49 -0.95 -13.13 15.96
C PHE A 49 -1.41 -14.30 15.09
N VAL A 50 -2.36 -15.08 15.59
CA VAL A 50 -2.99 -16.18 14.84
C VAL A 50 -4.46 -15.86 14.67
N MET A 51 -4.83 -15.41 13.50
CA MET A 51 -6.18 -14.97 13.17
C MET A 51 -7.17 -16.15 13.14
N GLU A 52 -8.32 -16.00 13.79
CA GLU A 52 -9.47 -16.92 13.70
C GLU A 52 -10.52 -16.37 12.71
N ARG A 53 -10.88 -15.10 12.86
CA ARG A 53 -11.92 -14.45 12.04
C ARG A 53 -11.73 -12.93 12.02
N GLY A 54 -12.39 -12.29 11.04
CA GLY A 54 -12.46 -10.85 10.96
C GLY A 54 -13.84 -10.36 10.51
N ARG A 55 -14.19 -9.13 10.89
CA ARG A 55 -15.40 -8.44 10.45
C ARG A 55 -15.16 -6.93 10.42
N GLY A 56 -15.34 -6.31 9.25
CA GLY A 56 -15.07 -4.87 9.08
C GLY A 56 -13.61 -4.54 9.39
N ALA A 57 -13.38 -3.62 10.32
CA ALA A 57 -12.03 -3.24 10.78
C ALA A 57 -11.61 -3.95 12.09
N GLU A 58 -12.27 -5.02 12.48
CA GLU A 58 -11.96 -5.79 13.68
C GLU A 58 -11.56 -7.21 13.34
N VAL A 59 -10.59 -7.77 14.08
CA VAL A 59 -10.11 -9.14 13.92
C VAL A 59 -10.00 -9.83 15.28
N TRP A 60 -10.18 -11.14 15.27
CA TRP A 60 -10.09 -11.99 16.47
C TRP A 60 -9.00 -13.03 16.28
N ASP A 61 -8.20 -13.21 17.34
CA ASP A 61 -7.26 -14.32 17.36
C ASP A 61 -7.93 -15.62 17.89
N VAL A 62 -7.22 -16.72 17.76
CA VAL A 62 -7.67 -18.06 18.21
C VAL A 62 -7.81 -18.20 19.74
N ASP A 63 -7.34 -17.23 20.48
CA ASP A 63 -7.46 -17.13 21.93
C ASP A 63 -8.53 -16.13 22.38
N ARG A 64 -9.39 -15.70 21.44
CA ARG A 64 -10.58 -14.84 21.58
C ARG A 64 -10.27 -13.37 21.93
N ASN A 65 -9.05 -12.93 21.76
CA ASN A 65 -8.74 -11.51 21.81
C ASN A 65 -9.31 -10.80 20.60
N ARG A 66 -9.77 -9.58 20.77
CA ARG A 66 -10.29 -8.72 19.69
C ARG A 66 -9.37 -7.52 19.51
N TYR A 67 -9.01 -7.28 18.27
CA TYR A 67 -8.10 -6.21 17.85
C TYR A 67 -8.77 -5.28 16.85
N ILE A 68 -8.39 -4.01 16.87
CA ILE A 68 -8.65 -3.08 15.77
C ILE A 68 -7.53 -3.25 14.74
N ASP A 69 -7.91 -3.42 13.47
CA ASP A 69 -6.95 -3.63 12.38
C ASP A 69 -6.64 -2.30 11.67
N TRP A 70 -5.45 -1.75 11.95
CA TRP A 70 -4.92 -0.58 11.25
C TRP A 70 -3.93 -0.94 10.14
N ALA A 71 -3.78 -2.20 9.80
CA ALA A 71 -2.90 -2.70 8.74
C ALA A 71 -3.67 -3.18 7.50
N ALA A 72 -4.92 -3.65 7.67
CA ALA A 72 -5.75 -4.22 6.61
C ALA A 72 -5.02 -5.23 5.72
N GLY A 73 -4.15 -6.07 6.29
CA GLY A 73 -3.34 -7.03 5.52
C GLY A 73 -2.35 -6.35 4.56
N ILE A 74 -1.74 -5.24 4.97
CA ILE A 74 -0.89 -4.34 4.16
C ILE A 74 -1.73 -3.63 3.08
N ALA A 75 -2.78 -2.92 3.51
CA ALA A 75 -3.72 -2.16 2.66
C ALA A 75 -4.44 -3.03 1.60
N VAL A 76 -4.70 -4.31 1.92
CA VAL A 76 -5.37 -5.28 1.03
C VAL A 76 -6.87 -5.33 1.29
N ASN A 77 -7.29 -5.47 2.55
CA ASN A 77 -8.70 -5.61 2.92
C ASN A 77 -9.44 -4.27 2.89
N SER A 78 -9.53 -3.65 1.71
CA SER A 78 -10.10 -2.30 1.54
C SER A 78 -11.55 -2.21 1.98
N THR A 79 -12.37 -3.23 1.69
CA THR A 79 -13.79 -3.26 2.09
C THR A 79 -14.02 -3.74 3.53
N GLY A 80 -12.93 -4.03 4.26
CA GLY A 80 -12.98 -4.68 5.56
C GLY A 80 -13.06 -6.20 5.46
N HIS A 81 -12.81 -6.86 6.60
CA HIS A 81 -12.87 -8.32 6.69
C HIS A 81 -14.29 -8.84 6.48
N SER A 82 -14.43 -9.85 5.62
CA SER A 82 -15.68 -10.61 5.38
C SER A 82 -16.88 -9.69 5.08
N HIS A 83 -16.71 -8.69 4.21
CA HIS A 83 -17.82 -7.82 3.81
C HIS A 83 -18.92 -8.63 3.13
N PRO A 84 -20.22 -8.51 3.55
CA PRO A 84 -21.31 -9.37 3.05
C PRO A 84 -21.44 -9.39 1.53
N LYS A 85 -21.42 -8.23 0.86
CA LYS A 85 -21.50 -8.14 -0.62
C LYS A 85 -20.31 -8.82 -1.31
N LEU A 86 -19.11 -8.74 -0.73
CA LEU A 86 -17.93 -9.41 -1.28
C LEU A 86 -18.06 -10.94 -1.15
N VAL A 87 -18.48 -11.41 0.03
CA VAL A 87 -18.71 -12.85 0.29
C VAL A 87 -19.77 -13.40 -0.66
N GLU A 88 -20.89 -12.69 -0.83
CA GLU A 88 -21.98 -13.04 -1.75
C GLU A 88 -21.49 -13.15 -3.21
N ALA A 89 -20.72 -12.16 -3.69
CA ALA A 89 -20.17 -12.18 -5.04
C ALA A 89 -19.25 -13.39 -5.28
N ILE A 90 -18.41 -13.73 -4.30
CA ILE A 90 -17.53 -14.89 -4.34
C ILE A 90 -18.34 -16.21 -4.37
N GLN A 91 -19.32 -16.35 -3.49
CA GLN A 91 -20.17 -17.54 -3.40
C GLN A 91 -20.97 -17.76 -4.69
N THR A 92 -21.64 -16.71 -5.18
CA THR A 92 -22.44 -16.77 -6.40
C THR A 92 -21.59 -17.16 -7.62
N GLN A 93 -20.36 -16.64 -7.73
CA GLN A 93 -19.48 -17.04 -8.82
C GLN A 93 -18.95 -18.46 -8.64
N ALA A 94 -18.62 -18.87 -7.42
CA ALA A 94 -18.11 -20.21 -7.16
C ALA A 94 -19.15 -21.31 -7.48
N GLU A 95 -20.44 -21.02 -7.34
CA GLU A 95 -21.53 -21.93 -7.75
C GLU A 95 -21.63 -22.11 -9.27
N LYS A 96 -21.19 -21.10 -10.06
CA LYS A 96 -21.22 -21.18 -11.53
C LYS A 96 -20.01 -21.93 -12.09
N PHE A 97 -18.83 -21.43 -11.83
CA PHE A 97 -17.53 -22.04 -12.15
C PHE A 97 -16.40 -21.26 -11.45
N ILE A 98 -15.30 -21.96 -11.15
CA ILE A 98 -14.20 -21.45 -10.36
C ILE A 98 -13.05 -20.94 -11.25
N HIS A 99 -12.76 -21.64 -12.35
CA HIS A 99 -11.65 -21.34 -13.24
C HIS A 99 -11.98 -21.68 -14.69
N ILE A 100 -11.41 -20.88 -15.57
CA ILE A 100 -11.29 -21.16 -17.00
C ILE A 100 -10.03 -20.49 -17.51
N SER A 101 -9.33 -21.13 -18.45
CA SER A 101 -8.11 -20.57 -19.06
C SER A 101 -8.39 -19.27 -19.81
N SER A 102 -7.40 -18.38 -19.84
CA SER A 102 -7.41 -17.17 -20.70
C SER A 102 -7.48 -17.47 -22.21
N ASP A 103 -7.43 -18.75 -22.61
CA ASP A 103 -7.71 -19.19 -23.98
C ASP A 103 -9.18 -19.07 -24.35
N TYR A 104 -10.05 -18.86 -23.36
CA TYR A 104 -11.49 -18.73 -23.52
C TYR A 104 -12.01 -17.42 -22.93
N TYR A 105 -13.21 -17.04 -23.29
CA TYR A 105 -13.86 -15.82 -22.82
C TYR A 105 -14.82 -16.10 -21.65
N HIS A 106 -14.92 -15.11 -20.73
CA HIS A 106 -15.98 -15.11 -19.73
C HIS A 106 -16.39 -13.69 -19.34
N GLU A 107 -17.64 -13.52 -19.03
CA GLU A 107 -18.31 -12.22 -18.81
C GLU A 107 -17.65 -11.41 -17.70
N SER A 108 -17.29 -12.03 -16.55
CA SER A 108 -16.74 -11.33 -15.40
C SER A 108 -15.41 -10.61 -15.70
N MET A 109 -14.59 -11.19 -16.61
CA MET A 109 -13.34 -10.59 -17.03
C MET A 109 -13.57 -9.35 -17.92
N VAL A 110 -14.55 -9.44 -18.82
CA VAL A 110 -14.94 -8.34 -19.70
C VAL A 110 -15.50 -7.18 -18.88
N GLN A 111 -16.48 -7.46 -18.02
CA GLN A 111 -17.07 -6.46 -17.12
C GLN A 111 -16.03 -5.76 -16.24
N LEU A 112 -15.07 -6.51 -15.67
CA LEU A 112 -14.01 -5.89 -14.88
C LEU A 112 -13.09 -5.02 -15.77
N GLY A 113 -12.77 -5.47 -16.97
CA GLY A 113 -12.00 -4.67 -17.94
C GLY A 113 -12.70 -3.35 -18.29
N GLU A 114 -14.00 -3.38 -18.51
CA GLU A 114 -14.84 -2.20 -18.77
C GLU A 114 -14.82 -1.25 -17.54
N ARG A 115 -15.04 -1.77 -16.34
CA ARG A 115 -15.01 -0.96 -15.12
C ARG A 115 -13.63 -0.34 -14.86
N ILE A 116 -12.54 -1.05 -15.10
CA ILE A 116 -11.19 -0.49 -14.98
C ILE A 116 -10.98 0.62 -16.02
N ASN A 117 -11.48 0.46 -17.25
CA ASN A 117 -11.39 1.50 -18.27
C ASN A 117 -12.14 2.78 -17.88
N GLU A 118 -13.30 2.65 -17.23
CA GLU A 118 -14.10 3.80 -16.75
C GLU A 118 -13.40 4.60 -15.64
N ILE A 119 -12.73 3.91 -14.71
CA ILE A 119 -12.10 4.56 -13.55
C ILE A 119 -10.60 4.83 -13.73
N ALA A 120 -10.01 4.46 -14.87
CA ALA A 120 -8.59 4.67 -15.14
C ALA A 120 -8.19 6.16 -15.07
N PRO A 121 -6.96 6.48 -14.60
CA PRO A 121 -6.51 7.87 -14.51
C PRO A 121 -6.02 8.45 -15.84
N MET A 122 -6.38 7.86 -16.96
CA MET A 122 -6.05 8.29 -18.32
C MET A 122 -7.32 8.68 -19.07
N LYS A 123 -7.24 9.73 -19.91
CA LYS A 123 -8.34 10.13 -20.82
C LYS A 123 -8.52 9.18 -21.98
N GLU A 124 -7.41 8.61 -22.46
CA GLU A 124 -7.44 7.56 -23.47
C GLU A 124 -8.00 6.28 -22.87
N ASN A 125 -8.82 5.54 -23.61
CA ASN A 125 -9.26 4.21 -23.24
C ASN A 125 -8.06 3.30 -22.92
N VAL A 126 -8.22 2.41 -21.96
CA VAL A 126 -7.18 1.47 -21.57
C VAL A 126 -7.50 0.04 -21.97
N GLY A 127 -6.46 -0.73 -22.29
CA GLY A 127 -6.51 -2.19 -22.28
C GLY A 127 -6.04 -2.70 -20.92
N VAL A 128 -6.60 -3.82 -20.48
CA VAL A 128 -6.26 -4.43 -19.18
C VAL A 128 -5.66 -5.81 -19.37
N PHE A 129 -4.47 -6.02 -18.83
CA PHE A 129 -3.88 -7.36 -18.66
C PHE A 129 -4.17 -7.85 -17.25
N PHE A 130 -4.66 -9.08 -17.13
CA PHE A 130 -5.06 -9.71 -15.87
C PHE A 130 -3.96 -10.64 -15.35
N ALA A 131 -3.62 -10.52 -14.09
CA ALA A 131 -2.60 -11.27 -13.37
C ALA A 131 -3.15 -11.70 -11.98
N ASN A 132 -2.31 -12.30 -11.13
CA ASN A 132 -2.73 -12.83 -9.83
C ASN A 132 -2.15 -12.03 -8.65
N SER A 133 -1.19 -11.16 -8.92
CA SER A 133 -0.46 -10.42 -7.90
C SER A 133 0.10 -9.09 -8.43
N GLY A 134 0.49 -8.20 -7.51
CA GLY A 134 1.13 -6.94 -7.88
C GLY A 134 2.46 -7.15 -8.60
N THR A 135 3.26 -8.13 -8.18
CA THR A 135 4.54 -8.42 -8.85
C THR A 135 4.33 -8.84 -10.30
N GLU A 136 3.29 -9.66 -10.61
CA GLU A 136 2.96 -10.04 -11.99
C GLU A 136 2.44 -8.84 -12.81
N ALA A 137 1.68 -7.93 -12.20
CA ALA A 137 1.26 -6.69 -12.87
C ALA A 137 2.46 -5.82 -13.25
N VAL A 138 3.45 -5.71 -12.36
CA VAL A 138 4.72 -5.00 -12.62
C VAL A 138 5.54 -5.71 -13.72
N GLU A 139 5.65 -7.03 -13.69
CA GLU A 139 6.34 -7.80 -14.75
C GLU A 139 5.68 -7.56 -16.13
N ALA A 140 4.34 -7.53 -16.17
CA ALA A 140 3.60 -7.22 -17.39
C ALA A 140 3.89 -5.79 -17.89
N ALA A 141 3.92 -4.80 -16.98
CA ALA A 141 4.24 -3.42 -17.32
C ALA A 141 5.67 -3.25 -17.87
N ILE A 142 6.66 -3.89 -17.23
CA ILE A 142 8.05 -3.93 -17.69
C ILE A 142 8.13 -4.51 -19.12
N LYS A 143 7.49 -5.65 -19.34
CA LYS A 143 7.49 -6.33 -20.64
C LYS A 143 6.79 -5.49 -21.71
N LEU A 144 5.64 -4.90 -21.38
CA LEU A 144 4.92 -4.05 -22.32
C LEU A 144 5.72 -2.80 -22.70
N ALA A 145 6.34 -2.14 -21.71
CA ALA A 145 7.17 -0.96 -21.97
C ALA A 145 8.34 -1.27 -22.90
N ARG A 146 9.08 -2.36 -22.67
CA ARG A 146 10.14 -2.82 -23.58
C ARG A 146 9.61 -3.15 -24.98
N TYR A 147 8.51 -3.88 -25.03
CA TYR A 147 7.93 -4.32 -26.31
C TYR A 147 7.44 -3.13 -27.16
N ALA A 148 6.78 -2.18 -26.51
CA ALA A 148 6.20 -1.02 -27.19
C ALA A 148 7.23 0.00 -27.67
N THR A 149 8.26 0.26 -26.85
CA THR A 149 9.30 1.27 -27.14
C THR A 149 10.51 0.72 -27.90
N LYS A 150 10.75 -0.59 -27.85
CA LYS A 150 11.99 -1.27 -28.30
C LYS A 150 13.22 -0.85 -27.51
N ARG A 151 13.06 -0.15 -26.38
CA ARG A 151 14.13 0.28 -25.48
C ARG A 151 14.29 -0.73 -24.35
N GLN A 152 15.48 -0.78 -23.72
CA GLN A 152 15.80 -1.88 -22.78
C GLN A 152 15.99 -1.43 -21.34
N ARG A 153 16.18 -0.11 -21.10
CA ARG A 153 16.59 0.42 -19.81
C ARG A 153 15.43 1.11 -19.10
N PHE A 154 15.59 1.28 -17.78
CA PHE A 154 14.54 1.83 -16.91
C PHE A 154 15.12 2.74 -15.84
N ILE A 155 14.27 3.61 -15.33
CA ILE A 155 14.51 4.37 -14.11
C ILE A 155 13.57 3.85 -13.02
N GLY A 156 14.13 3.51 -11.85
CA GLY A 156 13.45 3.21 -10.59
C GLY A 156 13.89 4.16 -9.49
N PHE A 157 13.30 4.04 -8.31
CA PHE A 157 13.58 4.94 -7.20
C PHE A 157 14.11 4.19 -5.98
N LEU A 158 15.07 4.79 -5.26
CA LEU A 158 15.48 4.31 -3.94
C LEU A 158 14.30 4.36 -2.98
N GLY A 159 14.19 3.38 -2.10
CA GLY A 159 13.06 3.23 -1.18
C GLY A 159 11.84 2.53 -1.78
N ALA A 160 11.78 2.28 -3.08
CA ALA A 160 10.63 1.67 -3.75
C ALA A 160 10.47 0.17 -3.43
N PHE A 161 9.22 -0.29 -3.50
CA PHE A 161 8.87 -1.72 -3.45
C PHE A 161 7.89 -2.09 -4.55
N HIS A 162 8.34 -2.87 -5.52
CA HIS A 162 7.54 -3.26 -6.69
C HIS A 162 7.28 -4.77 -6.81
N GLY A 163 7.75 -5.56 -5.88
CA GLY A 163 7.56 -7.01 -5.85
C GLY A 163 8.85 -7.79 -5.61
N ARG A 164 8.73 -9.13 -5.70
CA ARG A 164 9.83 -10.06 -5.39
C ARG A 164 10.12 -11.09 -6.49
N SER A 165 9.44 -11.03 -7.66
CA SER A 165 9.89 -11.74 -8.86
C SER A 165 11.12 -11.03 -9.46
N MET A 166 11.94 -11.70 -10.21
CA MET A 166 13.28 -11.20 -10.59
C MET A 166 13.25 -9.89 -11.38
N GLY A 167 12.23 -9.65 -12.22
CA GLY A 167 12.07 -8.38 -12.93
C GLY A 167 11.60 -7.27 -11.99
N SER A 168 10.54 -7.49 -11.21
CA SER A 168 10.06 -6.49 -10.24
C SER A 168 11.05 -6.25 -9.10
N LEU A 169 11.80 -7.29 -8.70
CA LEU A 169 12.86 -7.19 -7.68
C LEU A 169 13.97 -6.24 -8.11
N SER A 170 14.26 -6.16 -9.41
CA SER A 170 15.28 -5.23 -9.93
C SER A 170 14.94 -3.75 -9.69
N PHE A 171 13.68 -3.42 -9.44
CA PHE A 171 13.22 -2.08 -9.07
C PHE A 171 13.00 -1.90 -7.56
N THR A 172 12.85 -3.00 -6.81
CA THR A 172 12.67 -2.93 -5.36
C THR A 172 13.97 -2.50 -4.68
N ALA A 173 13.94 -1.41 -3.93
CA ALA A 173 15.10 -0.80 -3.29
C ALA A 173 14.77 -0.25 -1.89
N SER A 174 13.75 -0.81 -1.22
CA SER A 174 13.30 -0.37 0.10
C SER A 174 14.13 -0.94 1.26
N LYS A 175 14.61 -2.18 1.14
CA LYS A 175 15.44 -2.84 2.16
C LYS A 175 16.43 -3.82 1.50
N TYR A 176 17.70 -3.80 1.92
CA TYR A 176 18.73 -4.66 1.36
C TYR A 176 18.41 -6.16 1.47
N VAL A 177 17.77 -6.60 2.56
CA VAL A 177 17.38 -8.00 2.79
C VAL A 177 16.45 -8.56 1.70
N GLN A 178 15.77 -7.71 0.95
CA GLN A 178 14.86 -8.12 -0.13
C GLN A 178 15.62 -8.51 -1.39
N GLN A 179 16.85 -8.02 -1.58
CA GLN A 179 17.72 -8.26 -2.74
C GLN A 179 18.96 -9.11 -2.41
N GLU A 180 19.30 -9.23 -1.13
CA GLU A 180 20.52 -9.90 -0.69
C GLU A 180 20.58 -11.33 -1.23
N ARG A 181 21.69 -11.66 -1.96
CA ARG A 181 21.99 -12.97 -2.55
C ARG A 181 21.07 -13.40 -3.71
N PHE A 182 20.29 -12.49 -4.29
CA PHE A 182 19.44 -12.76 -5.46
C PHE A 182 20.00 -12.21 -6.78
N PHE A 183 21.19 -11.63 -6.77
CA PHE A 183 21.84 -11.15 -7.99
C PHE A 183 22.42 -12.31 -8.84
N PRO A 184 22.36 -12.19 -10.19
CA PRO A 184 21.85 -11.04 -10.95
C PRO A 184 20.32 -11.01 -11.07
N THR A 185 19.72 -9.84 -10.85
CA THR A 185 18.33 -9.58 -11.18
C THR A 185 18.20 -9.14 -12.66
N MET A 186 17.04 -8.69 -13.12
CA MET A 186 16.88 -8.16 -14.48
C MET A 186 17.79 -6.93 -14.69
N PRO A 187 18.67 -6.93 -15.69
CA PRO A 187 19.57 -5.80 -15.94
C PRO A 187 18.85 -4.59 -16.54
N GLY A 188 19.48 -3.41 -16.43
CA GLY A 188 19.07 -2.19 -17.12
C GLY A 188 18.25 -1.23 -16.27
N VAL A 189 18.09 -1.45 -14.97
CA VAL A 189 17.44 -0.52 -14.04
C VAL A 189 18.49 0.40 -13.40
N VAL A 190 18.25 1.71 -13.46
CA VAL A 190 19.02 2.74 -12.78
C VAL A 190 18.15 3.34 -11.68
N HIS A 191 18.61 3.26 -10.43
CA HIS A 191 17.90 3.86 -9.30
C HIS A 191 18.33 5.29 -9.07
N VAL A 192 17.34 6.17 -8.85
CA VAL A 192 17.54 7.57 -8.48
C VAL A 192 16.89 7.86 -7.13
N PRO A 193 17.24 8.93 -6.42
CA PRO A 193 16.56 9.32 -5.19
C PRO A 193 15.05 9.55 -5.42
N PHE A 194 14.20 9.09 -4.48
CA PHE A 194 12.80 9.51 -4.42
C PHE A 194 12.72 10.88 -3.70
N PRO A 195 11.82 11.79 -4.10
CA PRO A 195 11.74 13.12 -3.49
C PRO A 195 11.04 13.08 -2.13
N ASP A 196 11.79 12.68 -1.11
CA ASP A 196 11.37 12.72 0.29
C ASP A 196 11.66 14.12 0.88
N PRO A 197 10.63 14.96 1.13
CA PRO A 197 10.84 16.31 1.63
C PRO A 197 11.31 16.35 3.10
N TYR A 198 11.03 15.30 3.86
CA TYR A 198 11.51 15.20 5.24
C TYR A 198 12.98 14.80 5.32
N ARG A 199 13.47 13.96 4.39
CA ARG A 199 14.87 13.49 4.32
C ARG A 199 15.48 13.73 2.94
N PRO A 200 15.64 15.00 2.52
CA PRO A 200 16.19 15.31 1.21
C PRO A 200 17.66 14.84 1.11
N VAL A 201 18.00 14.13 0.04
CA VAL A 201 19.38 13.66 -0.25
C VAL A 201 20.07 14.49 -1.32
N LEU A 202 19.31 15.29 -2.08
CA LEU A 202 19.84 16.24 -3.06
C LEU A 202 19.75 17.65 -2.51
N GLN A 203 20.72 18.47 -2.85
CA GLN A 203 20.67 19.91 -2.53
C GLN A 203 19.67 20.61 -3.44
N THR A 204 18.86 21.49 -2.87
CA THR A 204 17.97 22.38 -3.62
C THR A 204 18.52 23.79 -3.59
N TYR A 205 18.48 24.47 -4.73
CA TYR A 205 18.91 25.87 -4.83
C TYR A 205 17.81 26.86 -4.40
N ARG A 206 16.56 26.38 -4.29
CA ARG A 206 15.39 27.16 -3.87
C ARG A 206 14.54 26.38 -2.89
N GLN A 207 13.95 27.07 -1.93
CA GLN A 207 13.02 26.45 -0.99
C GLN A 207 11.74 26.02 -1.73
N GLY A 208 11.32 24.78 -1.54
CA GLY A 208 10.11 24.22 -2.17
C GLY A 208 10.31 23.49 -3.51
N ASP A 209 11.52 23.53 -4.09
CA ASP A 209 11.80 22.97 -5.42
C ASP A 209 12.35 21.53 -5.38
N TYR A 210 12.16 20.80 -4.28
CA TYR A 210 12.79 19.47 -4.12
C TYR A 210 12.32 18.45 -5.15
N GLY A 211 11.06 18.51 -5.58
CA GLY A 211 10.55 17.66 -6.65
C GLY A 211 11.25 17.92 -7.98
N ASP A 212 11.50 19.19 -8.31
CA ASP A 212 12.26 19.57 -9.51
C ASP A 212 13.72 19.11 -9.43
N ALA A 213 14.36 19.21 -8.26
CA ALA A 213 15.75 18.81 -8.07
C ALA A 213 16.00 17.34 -8.42
N VAL A 214 15.03 16.45 -8.11
CA VAL A 214 15.15 15.03 -8.46
C VAL A 214 15.06 14.82 -9.97
N VAL A 215 14.14 15.50 -10.66
CA VAL A 215 14.01 15.40 -12.12
C VAL A 215 15.20 16.05 -12.82
N ASP A 216 15.68 17.18 -12.33
CA ASP A 216 16.91 17.83 -12.83
C ASP A 216 18.13 16.91 -12.66
N TYR A 217 18.23 16.18 -11.55
CA TYR A 217 19.27 15.17 -11.36
C TYR A 217 19.22 14.08 -12.44
N ILE A 218 18.02 13.62 -12.79
CA ILE A 218 17.85 12.66 -13.88
C ILE A 218 18.33 13.27 -15.21
N GLU A 219 17.84 14.44 -15.60
CA GLU A 219 18.16 15.05 -16.90
C GLU A 219 19.63 15.51 -17.02
N ARG A 220 20.18 16.11 -15.97
CA ARG A 220 21.51 16.74 -16.02
C ARG A 220 22.66 15.82 -15.63
N VAL A 221 22.38 14.78 -14.82
CA VAL A 221 23.42 13.86 -14.35
C VAL A 221 23.23 12.49 -14.98
N ILE A 222 22.10 11.85 -14.76
CA ILE A 222 21.88 10.47 -15.18
C ILE A 222 21.87 10.34 -16.72
N PHE A 223 21.11 11.20 -17.40
CA PHE A 223 21.03 11.17 -18.88
C PHE A 223 22.32 11.59 -19.56
N GLN A 224 23.15 12.40 -18.93
CA GLN A 224 24.40 12.87 -19.50
C GLN A 224 25.59 11.94 -19.24
N SER A 225 25.47 11.00 -18.29
CA SER A 225 26.62 10.19 -17.86
C SER A 225 26.47 8.69 -18.09
N ILE A 226 25.33 8.11 -17.73
CA ILE A 226 25.20 6.63 -17.68
C ILE A 226 23.97 6.06 -18.37
N LEU A 227 22.99 6.90 -18.71
CA LEU A 227 21.69 6.44 -19.24
C LEU A 227 21.16 7.38 -20.32
N PRO A 228 21.51 7.19 -21.60
CA PRO A 228 20.92 7.98 -22.69
C PRO A 228 19.39 7.88 -22.68
N PRO A 229 18.65 9.00 -22.79
CA PRO A 229 17.19 8.99 -22.67
C PRO A 229 16.47 8.19 -23.77
N ASP A 230 17.08 8.02 -24.94
CA ASP A 230 16.58 7.21 -26.05
C ASP A 230 16.71 5.69 -25.82
N GLU A 231 17.45 5.25 -24.82
CA GLU A 231 17.50 3.85 -24.36
C GLU A 231 16.48 3.56 -23.25
N VAL A 232 15.85 4.58 -22.65
CA VAL A 232 14.93 4.42 -21.52
C VAL A 232 13.53 4.05 -22.02
N ALA A 233 13.08 2.83 -21.70
CA ALA A 233 11.74 2.36 -21.99
C ALA A 233 10.69 3.04 -21.11
N ALA A 234 10.95 3.07 -19.79
CA ALA A 234 10.00 3.61 -18.82
C ALA A 234 10.67 4.09 -17.52
N VAL A 235 9.93 4.96 -16.82
CA VAL A 235 10.09 5.24 -15.39
C VAL A 235 9.01 4.49 -14.65
N LEU A 236 9.37 3.69 -13.64
CA LEU A 236 8.43 3.02 -12.73
C LEU A 236 8.48 3.70 -11.37
N VAL A 237 7.32 4.14 -10.87
CA VAL A 237 7.24 4.95 -9.64
C VAL A 237 5.95 4.68 -8.87
N GLU A 238 6.05 4.59 -7.54
CA GLU A 238 4.90 4.65 -6.63
C GLU A 238 4.47 6.11 -6.46
N PRO A 239 3.19 6.50 -6.66
CA PRO A 239 2.73 7.88 -6.39
C PRO A 239 2.96 8.33 -4.95
N ILE A 240 2.80 7.41 -4.00
CA ILE A 240 3.23 7.52 -2.61
C ILE A 240 4.02 6.25 -2.30
N GLN A 241 5.27 6.37 -1.90
CA GLN A 241 6.05 5.18 -1.55
C GLN A 241 5.44 4.45 -0.35
N GLY A 242 5.13 3.16 -0.53
CA GLY A 242 4.53 2.34 0.52
C GLY A 242 5.57 1.82 1.52
N GLU A 243 6.32 0.80 1.13
CA GLU A 243 7.32 0.15 2.00
C GLU A 243 8.48 1.07 2.37
N GLY A 244 8.79 2.05 1.54
CA GLY A 244 9.81 3.07 1.81
C GLY A 244 9.51 4.01 2.97
N GLY A 245 8.24 4.08 3.44
CA GLY A 245 7.89 4.89 4.60
C GLY A 245 6.64 5.78 4.44
N TYR A 246 5.72 5.45 3.55
CA TYR A 246 4.53 6.27 3.23
C TYR A 246 4.92 7.71 2.86
N ILE A 247 5.93 7.80 2.00
CA ILE A 247 6.51 9.08 1.59
C ILE A 247 5.66 9.73 0.51
N VAL A 248 5.16 10.92 0.79
CA VAL A 248 4.39 11.76 -0.13
C VAL A 248 5.33 12.75 -0.80
N PRO A 249 5.51 12.69 -2.13
CA PRO A 249 6.42 13.60 -2.82
C PRO A 249 5.84 15.02 -2.93
N PRO A 250 6.71 16.05 -3.14
CA PRO A 250 6.27 17.43 -3.33
C PRO A 250 5.30 17.60 -4.50
N PRO A 251 4.44 18.64 -4.47
CA PRO A 251 3.42 18.87 -5.52
C PRO A 251 3.97 19.01 -6.94
N ASN A 252 5.19 19.55 -7.09
CA ASN A 252 5.83 19.79 -8.39
C ASN A 252 6.50 18.56 -9.02
N PHE A 253 6.71 17.46 -8.25
CA PHE A 253 7.44 16.29 -8.73
C PHE A 253 6.79 15.60 -9.94
N PHE A 254 5.55 15.14 -9.81
CA PHE A 254 4.90 14.38 -10.88
C PHE A 254 4.63 15.21 -12.14
N PRO A 255 4.17 16.47 -12.07
CA PRO A 255 4.07 17.32 -13.27
C PRO A 255 5.41 17.45 -14.01
N ARG A 256 6.50 17.65 -13.28
CA ARG A 256 7.84 17.77 -13.85
C ARG A 256 8.35 16.45 -14.42
N LEU A 257 8.09 15.32 -13.71
CA LEU A 257 8.44 13.97 -14.19
C LEU A 257 7.68 13.63 -15.47
N ARG A 258 6.37 13.94 -15.54
CA ARG A 258 5.56 13.73 -16.74
C ARG A 258 6.12 14.52 -17.94
N ALA A 259 6.42 15.79 -17.73
CA ALA A 259 7.00 16.63 -18.78
C ALA A 259 8.35 16.08 -19.31
N MET A 260 9.20 15.56 -18.42
CA MET A 260 10.45 14.89 -18.82
C MET A 260 10.15 13.62 -19.64
N CYS A 261 9.22 12.80 -19.19
CA CYS A 261 8.83 11.58 -19.91
C CYS A 261 8.28 11.90 -21.32
N ASP A 262 7.42 12.91 -21.43
CA ASP A 262 6.85 13.34 -22.72
C ASP A 262 7.93 13.85 -23.68
N LYS A 263 8.85 14.67 -23.17
CA LYS A 263 9.98 15.23 -23.95
C LYS A 263 10.84 14.14 -24.59
N HIS A 264 11.06 13.03 -23.87
CA HIS A 264 11.97 11.96 -24.31
C HIS A 264 11.24 10.71 -24.84
N GLY A 265 9.91 10.71 -24.89
CA GLY A 265 9.10 9.55 -25.30
C GLY A 265 9.29 8.35 -24.37
N ILE A 266 9.41 8.59 -23.07
CA ILE A 266 9.58 7.60 -22.02
C ILE A 266 8.21 7.27 -21.42
N ILE A 267 7.88 6.00 -21.24
CA ILE A 267 6.63 5.56 -20.63
C ILE A 267 6.67 5.84 -19.12
N LEU A 268 5.62 6.48 -18.58
CA LEU A 268 5.42 6.65 -17.15
C LEU A 268 4.52 5.53 -16.61
N ILE A 269 5.07 4.66 -15.77
CA ILE A 269 4.35 3.58 -15.09
C ILE A 269 4.09 4.00 -13.65
N ALA A 270 2.82 4.15 -13.28
CA ALA A 270 2.40 4.38 -11.90
C ALA A 270 2.11 3.05 -11.20
N ASP A 271 2.85 2.74 -10.15
CA ASP A 271 2.55 1.61 -9.27
C ASP A 271 1.53 2.02 -8.21
N GLU A 272 0.26 1.76 -8.49
CA GLU A 272 -0.88 2.05 -7.61
C GLU A 272 -1.30 0.83 -6.79
N ILE A 273 -0.45 -0.18 -6.70
CA ILE A 273 -0.76 -1.44 -6.00
C ILE A 273 -1.13 -1.20 -4.54
N GLN A 274 -0.49 -0.26 -3.86
CA GLN A 274 -0.80 0.07 -2.47
C GLN A 274 -1.59 1.37 -2.31
N SER A 275 -1.37 2.36 -3.16
CA SER A 275 -1.94 3.71 -3.05
C SER A 275 -3.29 3.89 -3.75
N GLY A 276 -3.62 3.00 -4.69
CA GLY A 276 -4.85 3.07 -5.50
C GLY A 276 -6.10 2.56 -4.80
N VAL A 277 -7.15 2.45 -5.59
CA VAL A 277 -8.45 1.87 -5.21
C VAL A 277 -9.08 2.57 -3.99
N GLY A 278 -9.16 3.91 -4.06
CA GLY A 278 -9.82 4.71 -3.03
C GLY A 278 -9.00 4.96 -1.76
N ARG A 279 -7.83 4.33 -1.60
CA ARG A 279 -6.99 4.38 -0.39
C ARG A 279 -6.66 5.79 0.06
N THR A 280 -6.36 6.69 -0.89
CA THR A 280 -5.97 8.08 -0.63
C THR A 280 -7.11 9.09 -0.73
N GLY A 281 -8.38 8.62 -0.81
CA GLY A 281 -9.55 9.47 -1.01
C GLY A 281 -9.81 9.82 -2.49
N LYS A 282 -9.03 9.27 -3.40
CA LYS A 282 -9.25 9.28 -4.86
C LYS A 282 -9.11 7.87 -5.40
N TRP A 283 -9.64 7.58 -6.60
CA TRP A 283 -9.45 6.27 -7.21
C TRP A 283 -7.98 5.88 -7.28
N TRP A 284 -7.13 6.81 -7.75
CA TRP A 284 -5.69 6.63 -7.93
C TRP A 284 -4.94 7.78 -7.26
N ALA A 285 -3.87 7.45 -6.56
CA ALA A 285 -3.09 8.47 -5.85
C ALA A 285 -2.44 9.48 -6.81
N ILE A 286 -2.04 9.05 -8.01
CA ILE A 286 -1.46 9.95 -9.03
C ILE A 286 -2.39 11.13 -9.38
N GLN A 287 -3.71 10.99 -9.22
CA GLN A 287 -4.69 12.04 -9.46
C GLN A 287 -4.55 13.24 -8.50
N HIS A 288 -3.83 13.09 -7.36
CA HIS A 288 -3.53 14.23 -6.48
C HIS A 288 -2.61 15.26 -7.12
N TRP A 289 -1.84 14.85 -8.13
CA TRP A 289 -0.92 15.72 -8.88
C TRP A 289 -1.47 16.13 -10.25
N GLY A 290 -2.67 15.69 -10.62
CA GLY A 290 -3.26 16.00 -11.92
C GLY A 290 -2.51 15.42 -13.12
N VAL A 291 -1.76 14.34 -12.91
CA VAL A 291 -0.92 13.70 -13.92
C VAL A 291 -1.57 12.40 -14.43
N GLU A 292 -1.52 12.18 -15.74
CA GLU A 292 -1.93 10.94 -16.38
C GLU A 292 -0.70 10.05 -16.64
N PRO A 293 -0.63 8.85 -16.09
CA PRO A 293 0.40 7.87 -16.45
C PRO A 293 0.07 7.22 -17.80
N ASP A 294 1.01 6.45 -18.33
CA ASP A 294 0.81 5.65 -19.53
C ASP A 294 0.38 4.21 -19.19
N ILE A 295 0.85 3.71 -18.04
CA ILE A 295 0.54 2.39 -17.50
C ILE A 295 0.29 2.53 -15.99
N VAL A 296 -0.68 1.76 -15.48
CA VAL A 296 -0.98 1.64 -14.04
C VAL A 296 -0.90 0.18 -13.62
N CYS A 297 -0.13 -0.12 -12.57
CA CYS A 297 -0.13 -1.42 -11.91
C CYS A 297 -1.10 -1.40 -10.73
N ILE A 298 -1.98 -2.40 -10.64
CA ILE A 298 -3.09 -2.46 -9.69
C ILE A 298 -3.10 -3.85 -9.04
N ALA A 299 -3.27 -3.92 -7.72
CA ALA A 299 -3.50 -5.17 -6.99
C ALA A 299 -4.08 -4.87 -5.59
N LYS A 300 -3.79 -5.71 -4.59
CA LYS A 300 -4.18 -5.52 -3.19
C LYS A 300 -5.67 -5.15 -3.04
N GLY A 301 -5.94 -3.88 -2.81
CA GLY A 301 -7.27 -3.36 -2.51
C GLY A 301 -8.34 -3.65 -3.57
N ILE A 302 -7.95 -3.93 -4.81
CA ILE A 302 -8.90 -4.11 -5.92
C ILE A 302 -9.87 -5.29 -5.74
N ALA A 303 -9.41 -6.39 -5.15
CA ALA A 303 -10.25 -7.56 -4.88
C ALA A 303 -10.37 -7.87 -3.37
N SER A 304 -9.96 -6.92 -2.53
CA SER A 304 -10.14 -6.90 -1.07
C SER A 304 -9.83 -8.21 -0.34
N GLY A 305 -8.72 -8.86 -0.72
CA GLY A 305 -8.23 -10.11 -0.11
C GLY A 305 -8.14 -11.30 -1.08
N VAL A 306 -8.87 -11.30 -2.19
CA VAL A 306 -8.74 -12.32 -3.23
C VAL A 306 -7.52 -11.99 -4.11
N PRO A 307 -6.63 -12.97 -4.42
CA PRO A 307 -5.48 -12.73 -5.27
C PRO A 307 -5.89 -12.23 -6.66
N LEU A 308 -5.50 -10.99 -6.99
CA LEU A 308 -5.70 -10.36 -8.28
C LEU A 308 -4.65 -9.27 -8.48
N GLY A 309 -4.06 -9.23 -9.68
CA GLY A 309 -3.24 -8.15 -10.18
C GLY A 309 -3.73 -7.72 -11.55
N LEU A 310 -3.63 -6.44 -11.86
CA LEU A 310 -4.03 -5.89 -13.15
C LEU A 310 -2.92 -4.92 -13.62
N MET A 311 -2.67 -4.90 -14.91
CA MET A 311 -1.90 -3.86 -15.56
C MET A 311 -2.79 -3.19 -16.60
N ALA A 312 -3.17 -1.93 -16.35
CA ALA A 312 -3.94 -1.12 -17.28
C ALA A 312 -2.99 -0.18 -18.05
N ALA A 313 -3.07 -0.17 -19.37
CA ALA A 313 -2.24 0.67 -20.22
C ALA A 313 -3.09 1.39 -21.26
N ARG A 314 -2.69 2.59 -21.69
CA ARG A 314 -3.30 3.29 -22.81
C ARG A 314 -3.46 2.31 -23.99
N GLN A 315 -4.60 2.35 -24.65
CA GLN A 315 -4.91 1.42 -25.73
C GLN A 315 -3.89 1.51 -26.89
N SER A 316 -3.35 2.71 -27.14
CA SER A 316 -2.28 2.94 -28.12
C SER A 316 -0.98 2.19 -27.78
N ILE A 317 -0.72 1.92 -26.50
CA ILE A 317 0.43 1.14 -26.04
C ILE A 317 0.07 -0.35 -25.97
N MET A 318 -1.09 -0.70 -25.39
CA MET A 318 -1.54 -2.09 -25.26
C MET A 318 -1.60 -2.84 -26.58
N LYS A 319 -2.12 -2.19 -27.63
CA LYS A 319 -2.21 -2.75 -29.01
C LYS A 319 -0.85 -3.07 -29.65
N LYS A 320 0.28 -2.68 -29.05
CA LYS A 320 1.61 -3.06 -29.56
C LYS A 320 1.92 -4.53 -29.31
N TRP A 321 1.35 -5.14 -28.26
CA TRP A 321 1.54 -6.58 -28.03
C TRP A 321 0.91 -7.43 -29.14
N ALA A 322 1.67 -8.41 -29.61
CA ALA A 322 1.13 -9.47 -30.43
C ALA A 322 0.46 -10.55 -29.56
N PRO A 323 -0.58 -11.24 -30.06
CA PRO A 323 -1.13 -12.41 -29.37
C PRO A 323 -0.02 -13.42 -28.99
N GLY A 324 -0.08 -13.93 -27.77
CA GLY A 324 0.92 -14.86 -27.22
C GLY A 324 2.22 -14.23 -26.67
N ALA A 325 2.41 -12.91 -26.80
CA ALA A 325 3.61 -12.22 -26.27
C ALA A 325 3.72 -12.28 -24.75
N HIS A 326 2.60 -12.31 -24.05
CA HIS A 326 2.51 -12.48 -22.59
C HIS A 326 1.20 -13.13 -22.20
N GLY A 327 1.20 -13.87 -21.08
CA GLY A 327 0.03 -14.57 -20.56
C GLY A 327 0.33 -15.24 -19.22
N ASN A 328 -0.70 -15.78 -18.61
CA ASN A 328 -0.62 -16.60 -17.40
C ASN A 328 -1.86 -17.52 -17.31
N THR A 329 -1.79 -18.55 -16.47
CA THR A 329 -2.84 -19.57 -16.35
C THR A 329 -4.06 -19.08 -15.56
N TYR A 330 -3.86 -18.30 -14.50
CA TYR A 330 -4.91 -17.95 -13.53
C TYR A 330 -5.36 -16.49 -13.59
N GLY A 331 -4.72 -15.65 -14.40
CA GLY A 331 -5.05 -14.23 -14.51
C GLY A 331 -6.48 -14.03 -15.01
N GLY A 332 -7.20 -13.12 -14.36
CA GLY A 332 -8.62 -12.92 -14.64
C GLY A 332 -9.52 -14.03 -14.07
N ASN A 333 -9.08 -14.73 -13.01
CA ASN A 333 -9.90 -15.72 -12.34
C ASN A 333 -11.33 -15.17 -12.08
N PRO A 334 -12.41 -15.90 -12.44
CA PRO A 334 -13.79 -15.41 -12.36
C PRO A 334 -14.20 -14.98 -10.95
N ILE A 335 -13.78 -15.70 -9.91
CA ILE A 335 -14.06 -15.36 -8.51
C ILE A 335 -13.36 -14.03 -8.15
N ALA A 336 -12.09 -13.87 -8.57
CA ALA A 336 -11.35 -12.65 -8.30
C ALA A 336 -11.93 -11.45 -9.06
N CYS A 337 -12.40 -11.65 -10.31
CA CYS A 337 -13.09 -10.60 -11.08
C CYS A 337 -14.39 -10.16 -10.40
N GLN A 338 -15.23 -11.08 -9.93
CA GLN A 338 -16.46 -10.73 -9.23
C GLN A 338 -16.20 -10.07 -7.87
N ALA A 339 -15.17 -10.52 -7.15
CA ALA A 339 -14.73 -9.85 -5.92
C ALA A 339 -14.27 -8.40 -6.21
N ALA A 340 -13.56 -8.19 -7.31
CA ALA A 340 -13.12 -6.85 -7.72
C ALA A 340 -14.29 -5.95 -8.13
N LEU A 341 -15.25 -6.45 -8.89
CA LEU A 341 -16.47 -5.71 -9.25
C LEU A 341 -17.25 -5.26 -8.01
N ALA A 342 -17.45 -6.18 -7.05
CA ALA A 342 -18.10 -5.85 -5.78
C ALA A 342 -17.29 -4.84 -4.94
N THR A 343 -15.95 -4.91 -5.00
CA THR A 343 -15.07 -3.96 -4.33
C THR A 343 -15.18 -2.57 -4.96
N ILE A 344 -15.14 -2.47 -6.29
CA ILE A 344 -15.27 -1.21 -7.02
C ILE A 344 -16.60 -0.54 -6.66
N ASP A 345 -17.71 -1.28 -6.68
CA ASP A 345 -19.02 -0.77 -6.28
C ASP A 345 -19.02 -0.19 -4.86
N LEU A 346 -18.46 -0.91 -3.90
CA LEU A 346 -18.39 -0.45 -2.51
C LEU A 346 -17.50 0.79 -2.32
N VAL A 347 -16.37 0.84 -3.02
CA VAL A 347 -15.44 1.98 -2.97
C VAL A 347 -16.08 3.22 -3.56
N GLU A 348 -16.75 3.10 -4.70
CA GLU A 348 -17.45 4.18 -5.39
C GLU A 348 -18.61 4.72 -4.56
N ASN A 349 -19.38 3.83 -3.92
CA ASN A 349 -20.59 4.15 -3.17
C ASN A 349 -20.34 4.49 -1.69
N GLY A 350 -19.21 5.12 -1.37
CA GLY A 350 -18.99 5.78 -0.09
C GLY A 350 -17.67 5.47 0.63
N MET A 351 -17.00 4.33 0.35
CA MET A 351 -15.76 4.00 1.07
C MET A 351 -14.61 4.93 0.70
N MET A 352 -14.55 5.43 -0.52
CA MET A 352 -13.54 6.41 -0.96
C MET A 352 -13.72 7.76 -0.25
N GLN A 353 -14.95 8.23 -0.12
CA GLN A 353 -15.27 9.44 0.62
C GLN A 353 -14.98 9.28 2.12
N ASN A 354 -15.32 8.11 2.68
CA ASN A 354 -14.98 7.79 4.07
C ASN A 354 -13.46 7.77 4.29
N ALA A 355 -12.69 7.23 3.33
CA ALA A 355 -11.23 7.24 3.41
C ALA A 355 -10.65 8.66 3.44
N ALA A 356 -11.20 9.58 2.67
CA ALA A 356 -10.82 10.99 2.70
C ALA A 356 -11.15 11.62 4.07
N ALA A 357 -12.39 11.49 4.54
CA ALA A 357 -12.85 12.11 5.79
C ALA A 357 -12.16 11.55 7.04
N MET A 358 -12.01 10.21 7.12
CA MET A 358 -11.32 9.60 8.25
C MET A 358 -9.82 9.83 8.19
N GLY A 359 -9.25 9.94 6.99
CA GLY A 359 -7.85 10.30 6.80
C GLY A 359 -7.54 11.70 7.32
N GLU A 360 -8.35 12.69 7.00
CA GLU A 360 -8.23 14.04 7.54
C GLU A 360 -8.35 14.04 9.07
N PHE A 361 -9.37 13.40 9.62
CA PHE A 361 -9.56 13.27 11.07
C PHE A 361 -8.37 12.65 11.78
N ILE A 362 -7.77 11.57 11.22
CA ILE A 362 -6.59 10.92 11.80
C ILE A 362 -5.37 11.84 11.69
N MET A 363 -5.17 12.51 10.56
CA MET A 363 -4.03 13.41 10.35
C MET A 363 -4.04 14.58 11.34
N ASP A 364 -5.21 15.18 11.59
CA ASP A 364 -5.37 16.28 12.57
C ASP A 364 -5.01 15.80 13.99
N ALA A 365 -5.55 14.65 14.42
CA ALA A 365 -5.23 14.07 15.72
C ALA A 365 -3.73 13.73 15.86
N LEU A 366 -3.11 13.17 14.82
CA LEU A 366 -1.68 12.86 14.82
C LEU A 366 -0.80 14.12 14.82
N ALA A 367 -1.22 15.19 14.18
CA ALA A 367 -0.53 16.48 14.22
C ALA A 367 -0.52 17.06 15.64
N GLU A 368 -1.64 16.97 16.37
CA GLU A 368 -1.69 17.34 17.79
C GLU A 368 -0.79 16.45 18.66
N MET A 369 -0.80 15.13 18.45
CA MET A 369 0.10 14.21 19.13
C MET A 369 1.57 14.53 18.86
N GLN A 370 1.94 14.86 17.62
CA GLN A 370 3.30 15.21 17.23
C GLN A 370 3.87 16.39 18.04
N VAL A 371 3.02 17.33 18.45
CA VAL A 371 3.43 18.45 19.31
C VAL A 371 3.81 17.96 20.72
N ARG A 372 3.05 16.99 21.25
CA ARG A 372 3.23 16.48 22.62
C ARG A 372 4.33 15.42 22.74
N HIS A 373 4.63 14.71 21.64
CA HIS A 373 5.54 13.57 21.65
C HIS A 373 6.88 13.90 20.97
N PRO A 374 7.99 13.92 21.72
CA PRO A 374 9.31 14.25 21.18
C PRO A 374 9.82 13.24 20.14
N SER A 375 9.37 11.98 20.21
CA SER A 375 9.77 10.93 19.26
C SER A 375 9.06 11.00 17.91
N MET A 376 7.90 11.67 17.82
CA MET A 376 7.15 11.79 16.56
C MET A 376 7.76 12.88 15.67
N GLY A 377 8.63 12.47 14.72
CA GLY A 377 9.41 13.37 13.87
C GLY A 377 8.61 13.94 12.70
N ASP A 378 7.84 13.09 12.01
CA ASP A 378 7.05 13.50 10.84
C ASP A 378 5.73 12.72 10.79
N VAL A 379 4.65 13.43 10.40
CA VAL A 379 3.32 12.86 10.14
C VAL A 379 2.93 13.26 8.72
N ARG A 380 2.71 12.28 7.86
CA ARG A 380 2.44 12.49 6.43
C ARG A 380 1.45 11.47 5.88
N GLY A 381 0.78 11.81 4.80
CA GLY A 381 -0.16 10.88 4.16
C GLY A 381 -1.22 11.54 3.31
N ARG A 382 -2.09 10.72 2.74
CA ARG A 382 -3.30 11.10 2.01
C ARG A 382 -4.39 10.07 2.29
N GLY A 383 -5.59 10.52 2.62
CA GLY A 383 -6.69 9.62 2.99
C GLY A 383 -6.26 8.63 4.08
N LEU A 384 -6.55 7.35 3.91
CA LEU A 384 -6.15 6.28 4.83
C LEU A 384 -4.83 5.59 4.43
N MET A 385 -3.87 6.36 3.94
CA MET A 385 -2.48 5.97 3.73
C MET A 385 -1.59 6.95 4.48
N ILE A 386 -1.38 6.71 5.79
CA ILE A 386 -0.72 7.64 6.71
C ILE A 386 0.52 7.00 7.32
N GLY A 387 1.62 7.75 7.35
CA GLY A 387 2.88 7.38 7.97
C GLY A 387 3.23 8.28 9.16
N VAL A 388 3.61 7.68 10.28
CA VAL A 388 4.17 8.37 11.45
C VAL A 388 5.61 7.94 11.59
N GLU A 389 6.55 8.85 11.38
CA GLU A 389 7.98 8.57 11.47
C GLU A 389 8.53 8.94 12.85
N PHE A 390 9.23 7.99 13.45
CA PHE A 390 9.82 8.14 14.78
C PHE A 390 11.31 8.50 14.68
N VAL A 391 11.74 9.43 15.54
CA VAL A 391 13.11 9.92 15.58
C VAL A 391 13.65 9.93 17.02
N GLN A 392 14.97 9.82 17.15
CA GLN A 392 15.68 10.00 18.43
C GLN A 392 15.61 11.45 18.89
N ASP A 393 15.71 12.38 17.95
CA ASP A 393 15.68 13.83 18.14
C ASP A 393 15.15 14.51 16.89
N LYS A 394 14.21 15.44 17.06
CA LYS A 394 13.56 16.16 15.95
C LYS A 394 14.50 17.04 15.15
N SER A 395 15.58 17.54 15.77
CA SER A 395 16.56 18.42 15.12
C SER A 395 17.51 17.65 14.23
N THR A 396 17.98 16.48 14.66
CA THR A 396 18.87 15.61 13.89
C THR A 396 18.13 14.69 12.95
N LYS A 397 16.85 14.42 13.23
CA LYS A 397 15.99 13.44 12.53
C LYS A 397 16.57 12.01 12.54
N GLU A 398 17.43 11.67 13.50
CA GLU A 398 17.98 10.31 13.60
C GLU A 398 16.87 9.28 13.78
N PRO A 399 16.77 8.23 12.92
CA PRO A 399 15.67 7.26 12.99
C PRO A 399 15.65 6.48 14.31
N ALA A 400 14.49 6.40 14.97
CA ALA A 400 14.27 5.66 16.21
C ALA A 400 13.64 4.28 15.94
N HIS A 401 14.38 3.39 15.27
CA HIS A 401 13.87 2.06 14.86
C HIS A 401 13.36 1.24 16.06
N GLN A 402 14.16 1.13 17.13
CA GLN A 402 13.78 0.31 18.27
C GLN A 402 12.56 0.88 19.02
N LEU A 403 12.47 2.20 19.14
CA LEU A 403 11.31 2.85 19.73
C LEU A 403 10.04 2.55 18.90
N ARG A 404 10.13 2.64 17.57
CA ARG A 404 9.03 2.29 16.67
C ARG A 404 8.58 0.84 16.87
N GLU A 405 9.52 -0.13 17.00
CA GLU A 405 9.19 -1.53 17.31
C GLU A 405 8.47 -1.67 18.64
N ASP A 406 8.93 -0.95 19.67
CA ASP A 406 8.30 -0.97 20.98
C ASP A 406 6.87 -0.40 20.94
N VAL A 407 6.60 0.65 20.15
CA VAL A 407 5.24 1.17 19.93
C VAL A 407 4.36 0.09 19.28
N VAL A 408 4.85 -0.56 18.24
CA VAL A 408 4.11 -1.61 17.53
C VAL A 408 3.79 -2.80 18.45
N HIS A 409 4.76 -3.26 19.22
CA HIS A 409 4.57 -4.39 20.14
C HIS A 409 3.62 -4.04 21.31
N TYR A 410 3.76 -2.84 21.90
CA TYR A 410 2.84 -2.40 22.94
C TYR A 410 1.40 -2.31 22.44
N ALA A 411 1.20 -1.69 21.28
CA ALA A 411 -0.12 -1.57 20.65
C ALA A 411 -0.76 -2.95 20.40
N PHE A 412 0.01 -3.91 19.88
CA PHE A 412 -0.44 -5.29 19.70
C PHE A 412 -0.89 -5.93 21.03
N GLN A 413 -0.12 -5.78 22.09
CA GLN A 413 -0.47 -6.31 23.40
C GLN A 413 -1.76 -5.69 23.97
N HIS A 414 -2.16 -4.51 23.47
CA HIS A 414 -3.36 -3.78 23.92
C HIS A 414 -4.51 -3.77 22.89
N GLY A 415 -4.40 -4.55 21.80
CA GLY A 415 -5.50 -4.78 20.87
C GLY A 415 -5.53 -3.88 19.64
N LEU A 416 -4.39 -3.30 19.26
CA LEU A 416 -4.25 -2.56 18.01
C LEU A 416 -3.17 -3.18 17.12
N ILE A 417 -3.55 -3.58 15.90
CA ILE A 417 -2.63 -4.14 14.91
C ILE A 417 -2.16 -3.06 13.96
N MET A 418 -0.83 -2.86 13.91
CA MET A 418 -0.15 -1.93 13.02
C MET A 418 1.10 -2.58 12.46
N LEU A 419 1.70 -1.99 11.43
CA LEU A 419 2.95 -2.48 10.84
C LEU A 419 3.94 -1.33 10.64
N GLY A 420 5.21 -1.65 10.81
CA GLY A 420 6.30 -0.75 10.47
C GLY A 420 6.60 -0.73 8.96
N CYS A 421 7.18 0.37 8.48
CA CYS A 421 7.76 0.52 7.14
C CYS A 421 8.91 1.53 7.18
N GLY A 422 9.63 1.69 6.06
CA GLY A 422 10.77 2.59 6.03
C GLY A 422 11.82 2.30 7.09
N ARG A 423 12.54 3.32 7.53
CA ARG A 423 13.56 3.22 8.57
C ARG A 423 12.95 3.14 9.98
N SER A 424 11.97 3.98 10.27
CA SER A 424 11.34 4.10 11.59
C SER A 424 9.89 4.59 11.52
N THR A 425 9.18 4.30 10.43
CA THR A 425 7.79 4.74 10.22
C THR A 425 6.81 3.64 10.62
N ILE A 426 5.72 4.00 11.28
CA ILE A 426 4.52 3.18 11.43
C ILE A 426 3.55 3.58 10.31
N ARG A 427 3.02 2.58 9.59
CA ARG A 427 1.97 2.77 8.59
C ARG A 427 0.60 2.57 9.21
N ILE A 428 -0.30 3.49 8.93
CA ILE A 428 -1.71 3.45 9.30
C ILE A 428 -2.52 3.33 8.01
N ALA A 429 -3.09 2.15 7.78
CA ALA A 429 -3.81 1.81 6.55
C ALA A 429 -5.02 0.91 6.86
N PRO A 430 -5.97 1.37 7.70
CA PRO A 430 -7.15 0.57 8.07
C PRO A 430 -8.04 0.27 6.85
N PRO A 431 -9.01 -0.65 6.97
CA PRO A 431 -10.07 -0.80 5.97
C PRO A 431 -10.77 0.54 5.69
N LEU A 432 -11.13 0.80 4.42
CA LEU A 432 -11.70 2.08 3.98
C LEU A 432 -13.05 2.41 4.63
N MET A 433 -13.73 1.39 5.15
CA MET A 433 -15.04 1.51 5.79
C MET A 433 -14.94 1.78 7.31
N ILE A 434 -13.74 1.98 7.88
CA ILE A 434 -13.56 2.20 9.31
C ILE A 434 -14.38 3.41 9.78
N GLN A 435 -15.02 3.28 10.95
CA GLN A 435 -15.89 4.31 11.49
C GLN A 435 -15.20 5.10 12.60
N LYS A 436 -15.62 6.35 12.76
CA LYS A 436 -15.03 7.30 13.71
C LYS A 436 -14.85 6.75 15.13
N PRO A 437 -15.82 6.03 15.77
CA PRO A 437 -15.61 5.51 17.11
C PRO A 437 -14.45 4.53 17.24
N LEU A 438 -14.22 3.68 16.21
CA LEU A 438 -13.07 2.78 16.20
C LEU A 438 -11.75 3.53 15.92
N VAL A 439 -11.82 4.59 15.13
CA VAL A 439 -10.65 5.46 14.89
C VAL A 439 -10.24 6.17 16.19
N GLU A 440 -11.19 6.74 16.94
CA GLU A 440 -10.94 7.40 18.23
C GLU A 440 -10.32 6.45 19.24
N GLU A 441 -10.85 5.21 19.36
CA GLU A 441 -10.31 4.19 20.24
C GLU A 441 -8.88 3.78 19.82
N ALA A 442 -8.65 3.58 18.54
CA ALA A 442 -7.35 3.21 18.02
C ALA A 442 -6.30 4.33 18.18
N LEU A 443 -6.70 5.60 18.02
CA LEU A 443 -5.84 6.76 18.30
C LEU A 443 -5.42 6.82 19.78
N ALA A 444 -6.35 6.57 20.71
CA ALA A 444 -6.04 6.50 22.13
C ALA A 444 -5.04 5.38 22.45
N LEU A 445 -5.25 4.18 21.90
CA LEU A 445 -4.32 3.05 22.06
C LEU A 445 -2.94 3.34 21.44
N PHE A 446 -2.93 4.06 20.32
CA PHE A 446 -1.69 4.47 19.66
C PHE A 446 -0.91 5.48 20.52
N GLU A 447 -1.57 6.50 21.07
CA GLU A 447 -0.94 7.51 21.95
C GLU A 447 -0.41 6.87 23.24
N ASP A 448 -1.16 5.93 23.84
CA ASP A 448 -0.69 5.15 24.99
C ASP A 448 0.58 4.35 24.66
N ALA A 449 0.62 3.74 23.46
CA ALA A 449 1.78 3.00 23.00
C ALA A 449 3.01 3.89 22.78
N VAL A 450 2.82 5.07 22.18
CA VAL A 450 3.89 6.07 22.00
C VAL A 450 4.42 6.53 23.35
N THR A 451 3.53 6.89 24.29
CA THR A 451 3.90 7.32 25.64
C THR A 451 4.69 6.23 26.37
N ALA A 452 4.25 4.98 26.29
CA ALA A 452 4.94 3.86 26.92
C ALA A 452 6.35 3.63 26.36
N ALA A 453 6.49 3.73 25.03
CA ALA A 453 7.77 3.61 24.36
C ALA A 453 8.71 4.77 24.72
N GLU A 454 8.23 6.01 24.70
CA GLU A 454 9.02 7.19 25.08
C GLU A 454 9.54 7.11 26.52
N LYS A 455 8.71 6.69 27.48
CA LYS A 455 9.15 6.42 28.86
C LYS A 455 10.23 5.35 28.93
N LYS A 456 10.07 4.24 28.20
CA LYS A 456 11.06 3.16 28.13
C LYS A 456 12.41 3.67 27.59
N HIS A 457 12.37 4.58 26.61
CA HIS A 457 13.55 5.18 25.96
C HIS A 457 14.03 6.47 26.66
N LYS A 458 13.44 6.87 27.78
CA LYS A 458 13.79 8.05 28.59
C LYS A 458 13.70 9.37 27.80
N MET A 459 12.70 9.49 26.97
CA MET A 459 12.39 10.70 26.21
C MET A 459 11.33 11.58 26.91
N LEU A 460 10.58 11.00 27.86
CA LEU A 460 9.64 11.64 28.77
C LEU A 460 10.10 11.47 30.22
#